data_1369a44a9419e78ff4ecf9c61aafe6fc
#
_entry.id   1369a44a9419e78ff4ecf9c61aafe6fc
#
_cell.length_a   1.000
_cell.length_b   1.000
_cell.length_c   1.000
_cell.angle_alpha   90.00
_cell.angle_beta   90.00
_cell.angle_gamma   90.00
#
_symmetry.space_group_name_H-M   'P 1'
#
loop_
_entity.id
_entity.type
_entity.pdbx_description
1 polymer ?
#
loop_
_entity_poly.entity_id
_entity_poly.type
_entity_poly.pdbx_seq_one_letter_code
_entity_poly.pdbx_strand_id
1 'polypeptide(L)'
;FKGRAETFTLLFSEAQISTIFVAKTMTTARDKLFIFDTTLRDGEQSPGASMSPQDKLRIAKQLEFLGVDVIEAGFAAASPGDFESICAISKVIRNSTVCSLARANPSDVRKAGEAIAAAPRRRIHTFIATSPLHMEKKLNMTPEQVISRAVEAIRIAKEYTDDIEFSCEDA
;
A
#
# COMPACT_ATOMS: atom_id res chain seq x y z
N PHE A 1 19.74 -71.54 5.70
CA PHE A 1 20.37 -70.40 5.00
C PHE A 1 20.07 -69.13 5.77
N LYS A 2 21.03 -68.66 6.56
CA LYS A 2 20.96 -67.35 7.25
C LYS A 2 21.55 -66.28 6.31
N GLY A 3 20.70 -65.41 5.72
CA GLY A 3 21.12 -64.21 5.02
C GLY A 3 21.35 -63.08 6.01
N ARG A 4 22.58 -62.55 6.08
CA ARG A 4 22.93 -61.34 6.82
C ARG A 4 22.29 -60.16 6.15
N ALA A 5 21.49 -59.38 6.90
CA ALA A 5 21.11 -58.03 6.52
C ALA A 5 22.30 -57.13 6.76
N GLU A 6 22.92 -56.62 5.71
CA GLU A 6 23.90 -55.52 5.79
C GLU A 6 23.17 -54.19 5.99
N THR A 7 23.33 -53.66 7.20
CA THR A 7 22.83 -52.33 7.54
C THR A 7 23.79 -51.31 6.91
N PHE A 8 23.37 -50.69 5.83
CA PHE A 8 24.06 -49.55 5.24
C PHE A 8 23.83 -48.32 6.12
N THR A 9 24.76 -48.08 7.05
CA THR A 9 24.77 -46.82 7.82
C THR A 9 25.44 -45.74 6.95
N LEU A 10 24.63 -44.95 6.29
CA LEU A 10 25.12 -43.72 5.64
C LEU A 10 25.42 -42.70 6.72
N LEU A 11 26.74 -42.56 7.04
CA LEU A 11 27.24 -41.49 7.89
C LEU A 11 27.18 -40.16 7.10
N PHE A 12 26.10 -39.46 7.18
CA PHE A 12 26.06 -38.05 6.78
C PHE A 12 26.63 -37.19 7.91
N SER A 13 27.58 -36.29 7.60
CA SER A 13 28.03 -35.31 8.58
C SER A 13 26.86 -34.38 8.98
N GLU A 14 26.90 -33.83 10.21
CA GLU A 14 25.90 -32.88 10.69
C GLU A 14 25.69 -31.70 9.74
N ALA A 15 26.73 -31.24 9.05
CA ALA A 15 26.66 -30.21 8.03
C ALA A 15 25.82 -30.61 6.80
N GLN A 16 25.87 -31.88 6.38
CA GLN A 16 25.06 -32.39 5.27
C GLN A 16 23.59 -32.54 5.64
N ILE A 17 23.30 -32.94 6.88
CA ILE A 17 21.95 -33.02 7.41
C ILE A 17 21.35 -31.61 7.52
N SER A 18 22.14 -30.64 8.00
CA SER A 18 21.74 -29.23 8.07
C SER A 18 21.45 -28.64 6.68
N THR A 19 22.26 -28.96 5.68
CA THR A 19 22.05 -28.49 4.30
C THR A 19 20.79 -29.12 3.67
N ILE A 20 20.54 -30.41 3.92
CA ILE A 20 19.32 -31.06 3.43
C ILE A 20 18.08 -30.53 4.16
N PHE A 21 18.18 -30.20 5.44
CA PHE A 21 17.06 -29.62 6.21
C PHE A 21 16.77 -28.17 5.76
N VAL A 22 17.80 -27.36 5.51
CA VAL A 22 17.67 -26.00 4.95
C VAL A 22 17.07 -26.04 3.54
N ALA A 23 17.49 -26.99 2.68
CA ALA A 23 16.94 -27.14 1.34
C ALA A 23 15.44 -27.60 1.37
N LYS A 24 15.03 -28.34 2.42
CA LYS A 24 13.64 -28.80 2.57
C LYS A 24 12.73 -27.78 3.23
N THR A 25 13.31 -26.77 3.90
CA THR A 25 12.59 -25.61 4.44
C THR A 25 12.55 -24.41 3.49
N MET A 26 13.17 -24.50 2.33
CA MET A 26 12.85 -23.63 1.19
C MET A 26 11.52 -24.11 0.57
N THR A 27 10.47 -24.21 1.41
CA THR A 27 9.10 -24.19 0.95
C THR A 27 8.96 -22.89 0.18
N THR A 28 8.63 -23.00 -1.08
CA THR A 28 8.15 -21.92 -1.93
C THR A 28 7.37 -20.94 -1.06
N ALA A 29 7.97 -19.78 -0.77
CA ALA A 29 7.20 -18.67 -0.22
C ALA A 29 6.07 -18.48 -1.22
N ARG A 30 4.84 -18.82 -0.82
CA ARG A 30 3.68 -18.56 -1.67
C ARG A 30 3.69 -17.06 -1.90
N ASP A 31 3.67 -16.64 -3.14
CA ASP A 31 3.54 -15.22 -3.47
C ASP A 31 2.34 -14.67 -2.72
N LYS A 32 2.59 -13.68 -1.85
CA LYS A 32 1.51 -13.08 -1.08
C LYS A 32 0.73 -12.14 -2.01
N LEU A 33 -0.55 -12.40 -2.18
CA LEU A 33 -1.46 -11.44 -2.81
C LEU A 33 -1.78 -10.34 -1.79
N PHE A 34 -1.58 -9.08 -2.19
CA PHE A 34 -1.99 -7.92 -1.41
C PHE A 34 -3.31 -7.37 -1.94
N ILE A 35 -4.29 -7.23 -1.06
CA ILE A 35 -5.59 -6.64 -1.39
C ILE A 35 -5.54 -5.15 -1.05
N PHE A 36 -5.67 -4.31 -2.08
CA PHE A 36 -5.77 -2.86 -1.98
C PHE A 36 -7.23 -2.47 -2.24
N ASP A 37 -7.91 -1.97 -1.22
CA ASP A 37 -9.32 -1.56 -1.29
C ASP A 37 -9.46 -0.05 -1.44
N THR A 38 -10.25 0.39 -2.42
CA THR A 38 -10.50 1.80 -2.75
C THR A 38 -11.94 2.23 -2.51
N THR A 39 -12.72 1.44 -1.78
CA THR A 39 -14.14 1.75 -1.51
C THR A 39 -14.34 3.14 -0.91
N LEU A 40 -13.48 3.53 0.03
CA LEU A 40 -13.56 4.82 0.74
C LEU A 40 -12.97 6.00 -0.03
N ARG A 41 -12.38 5.78 -1.19
CA ARG A 41 -11.85 6.83 -2.06
C ARG A 41 -12.52 6.81 -3.43
N ASP A 42 -12.23 5.83 -4.28
CA ASP A 42 -12.77 5.74 -5.64
C ASP A 42 -14.24 5.35 -5.62
N GLY A 43 -14.60 4.40 -4.77
CA GLY A 43 -15.98 3.96 -4.59
C GLY A 43 -16.91 5.09 -4.15
N GLU A 44 -16.47 6.00 -3.28
CA GLU A 44 -17.24 7.16 -2.84
C GLU A 44 -17.49 8.19 -3.96
N GLN A 45 -16.68 8.20 -5.01
CA GLN A 45 -16.86 9.10 -6.15
C GLN A 45 -18.04 8.69 -7.06
N SER A 46 -18.59 7.50 -6.86
CA SER A 46 -19.77 7.04 -7.59
C SER A 46 -21.00 7.88 -7.24
N PRO A 47 -21.87 8.23 -8.21
CA PRO A 47 -23.09 8.99 -7.94
C PRO A 47 -23.95 8.33 -6.87
N GLY A 48 -24.29 9.09 -5.82
CA GLY A 48 -25.12 8.61 -4.70
C GLY A 48 -24.39 7.78 -3.64
N ALA A 49 -23.08 7.59 -3.76
CA ALA A 49 -22.27 6.81 -2.81
C ALA A 49 -21.60 7.67 -1.72
N SER A 50 -21.96 8.95 -1.60
CA SER A 50 -21.41 9.82 -0.55
C SER A 50 -21.69 9.25 0.84
N MET A 51 -20.67 9.23 1.69
CA MET A 51 -20.72 8.62 3.02
C MET A 51 -20.52 9.66 4.12
N SER A 52 -21.22 9.49 5.24
CA SER A 52 -20.92 10.26 6.43
C SER A 52 -19.57 9.82 7.04
N PRO A 53 -18.89 10.66 7.84
CA PRO A 53 -17.66 10.25 8.55
C PRO A 53 -17.85 8.99 9.40
N GLN A 54 -19.04 8.79 9.98
CA GLN A 54 -19.38 7.61 10.76
C GLN A 54 -19.46 6.36 9.88
N ASP A 55 -20.07 6.48 8.69
CA ASP A 55 -20.14 5.36 7.74
C ASP A 55 -18.76 4.98 7.23
N LYS A 56 -17.92 5.95 6.86
CA LYS A 56 -16.51 5.71 6.47
C LYS A 56 -15.76 4.94 7.57
N LEU A 57 -15.93 5.33 8.83
CA LEU A 57 -15.28 4.67 9.95
C LEU A 57 -15.78 3.23 10.14
N ARG A 58 -17.11 2.99 9.97
CA ARG A 58 -17.69 1.64 10.05
C ARG A 58 -17.16 0.75 8.94
N ILE A 59 -17.14 1.26 7.71
CA ILE A 59 -16.64 0.51 6.54
C ILE A 59 -15.16 0.21 6.70
N ALA A 60 -14.33 1.16 7.12
CA ALA A 60 -12.90 0.92 7.37
C ALA A 60 -12.67 -0.25 8.35
N LYS A 61 -13.44 -0.30 9.44
CA LYS A 61 -13.37 -1.42 10.41
C LYS A 61 -13.81 -2.76 9.80
N GLN A 62 -14.83 -2.74 8.93
CA GLN A 62 -15.25 -3.97 8.25
C GLN A 62 -14.22 -4.45 7.23
N LEU A 63 -13.58 -3.55 6.50
CA LEU A 63 -12.49 -3.87 5.56
C LEU A 63 -11.29 -4.48 6.32
N GLU A 64 -10.92 -3.91 7.46
CA GLU A 64 -9.89 -4.49 8.32
C GLU A 64 -10.29 -5.88 8.84
N PHE A 65 -11.54 -6.06 9.28
CA PHE A 65 -12.07 -7.36 9.74
C PHE A 65 -12.05 -8.43 8.62
N LEU A 66 -12.31 -8.02 7.38
CA LEU A 66 -12.20 -8.87 6.19
C LEU A 66 -10.75 -9.24 5.84
N GLY A 67 -9.76 -8.61 6.46
CA GLY A 67 -8.35 -8.89 6.23
C GLY A 67 -7.78 -8.17 5.01
N VAL A 68 -8.37 -7.05 4.58
CA VAL A 68 -7.80 -6.20 3.53
C VAL A 68 -6.43 -5.68 3.97
N ASP A 69 -5.42 -5.78 3.10
CA ASP A 69 -4.05 -5.37 3.43
C ASP A 69 -3.89 -3.86 3.47
N VAL A 70 -4.49 -3.15 2.50
CA VAL A 70 -4.40 -1.69 2.37
C VAL A 70 -5.79 -1.10 2.15
N ILE A 71 -6.16 -0.10 2.95
CA ILE A 71 -7.41 0.65 2.85
C ILE A 71 -7.07 2.07 2.38
N GLU A 72 -7.42 2.42 1.15
CA GLU A 72 -7.34 3.78 0.66
C GLU A 72 -8.50 4.59 1.24
N ALA A 73 -8.21 5.29 2.33
CA ALA A 73 -9.20 5.90 3.21
C ALA A 73 -9.80 7.21 2.67
N GLY A 74 -9.23 7.76 1.60
CA GLY A 74 -9.73 8.98 0.95
C GLY A 74 -8.62 9.85 0.38
N PHE A 75 -8.99 11.09 0.02
CA PHE A 75 -8.11 12.11 -0.49
C PHE A 75 -8.07 13.31 0.48
N ALA A 76 -7.07 13.36 1.34
CA ALA A 76 -6.97 14.32 2.44
C ALA A 76 -7.01 15.80 1.99
N ALA A 77 -6.58 16.10 0.78
CA ALA A 77 -6.57 17.46 0.24
C ALA A 77 -7.89 17.86 -0.44
N ALA A 78 -8.86 16.96 -0.59
CA ALA A 78 -10.12 17.25 -1.26
C ALA A 78 -11.00 18.18 -0.42
N SER A 79 -11.12 17.93 0.88
CA SER A 79 -11.89 18.78 1.81
C SER A 79 -11.40 18.64 3.25
N PRO A 80 -11.78 19.57 4.16
CA PRO A 80 -11.54 19.41 5.59
C PRO A 80 -12.20 18.14 6.16
N GLY A 81 -13.40 17.80 5.70
CA GLY A 81 -14.12 16.60 6.14
C GLY A 81 -13.44 15.30 5.73
N ASP A 82 -12.84 15.24 4.54
CA ASP A 82 -12.05 14.10 4.13
C ASP A 82 -10.79 13.96 4.99
N PHE A 83 -10.09 15.06 5.23
CA PHE A 83 -8.94 15.07 6.13
C PHE A 83 -9.30 14.53 7.53
N GLU A 84 -10.38 15.03 8.13
CA GLU A 84 -10.85 14.60 9.46
C GLU A 84 -11.27 13.13 9.47
N SER A 85 -11.91 12.65 8.40
CA SER A 85 -12.33 11.25 8.25
C SER A 85 -11.12 10.33 8.19
N ILE A 86 -10.10 10.67 7.41
CA ILE A 86 -8.85 9.90 7.32
C ILE A 86 -8.12 9.90 8.67
N CYS A 87 -8.06 11.03 9.37
CA CYS A 87 -7.51 11.11 10.72
C CYS A 87 -8.24 10.17 11.69
N ALA A 88 -9.58 10.12 11.64
CA ALA A 88 -10.38 9.26 12.50
C ALA A 88 -10.14 7.76 12.19
N ILE A 89 -10.06 7.38 10.92
CA ILE A 89 -9.73 6.02 10.47
C ILE A 89 -8.32 5.63 10.94
N SER A 90 -7.35 6.51 10.77
CA SER A 90 -5.95 6.30 11.18
C SER A 90 -5.77 6.02 12.67
N LYS A 91 -6.66 6.58 13.51
CA LYS A 91 -6.65 6.36 14.95
C LYS A 91 -7.18 4.99 15.38
N VAL A 92 -7.96 4.30 14.55
CA VAL A 92 -8.64 3.06 14.95
C VAL A 92 -8.14 1.82 14.23
N ILE A 93 -7.70 1.92 12.98
CA ILE A 93 -7.17 0.80 12.19
C ILE A 93 -5.78 0.41 12.71
N ARG A 94 -5.54 -0.90 12.88
CA ARG A 94 -4.33 -1.47 13.50
C ARG A 94 -3.60 -2.49 12.62
N ASN A 95 -4.34 -3.31 11.88
CA ASN A 95 -3.80 -4.46 11.15
C ASN A 95 -3.68 -4.19 9.66
N SER A 96 -4.58 -3.39 9.07
CA SER A 96 -4.47 -2.92 7.69
C SER A 96 -3.58 -1.67 7.60
N THR A 97 -2.97 -1.45 6.44
CA THR A 97 -2.28 -0.21 6.11
C THR A 97 -3.30 0.86 5.74
N VAL A 98 -3.27 2.01 6.40
CA VAL A 98 -4.11 3.16 6.01
C VAL A 98 -3.38 3.96 4.94
N CYS A 99 -4.04 4.14 3.79
CA CYS A 99 -3.52 4.87 2.65
C CYS A 99 -4.30 6.16 2.44
N SER A 100 -3.62 7.24 2.10
CA SER A 100 -4.24 8.48 1.61
C SER A 100 -3.74 8.83 0.22
N LEU A 101 -4.68 9.14 -0.68
CA LEU A 101 -4.36 9.65 -2.01
C LEU A 101 -3.85 11.09 -1.93
N ALA A 102 -2.90 11.42 -2.81
CA ALA A 102 -2.37 12.77 -2.99
C ALA A 102 -1.97 13.01 -4.45
N ARG A 103 -2.35 14.14 -5.03
CA ARG A 103 -1.72 14.57 -6.29
C ARG A 103 -0.24 14.83 -6.06
N ALA A 104 0.57 14.68 -7.11
CA ALA A 104 2.01 14.95 -7.05
C ALA A 104 2.31 16.45 -6.90
N ASN A 105 1.91 17.03 -5.78
CA ASN A 105 2.30 18.38 -5.36
C ASN A 105 2.59 18.43 -3.85
N PRO A 106 3.47 19.33 -3.39
CA PRO A 106 3.91 19.38 -2.00
C PRO A 106 2.77 19.54 -0.98
N SER A 107 1.76 20.34 -1.28
CA SER A 107 0.65 20.61 -0.35
C SER A 107 -0.20 19.37 -0.10
N ASP A 108 -0.58 18.65 -1.17
CA ASP A 108 -1.43 17.46 -1.07
C ASP A 108 -0.70 16.33 -0.36
N VAL A 109 0.59 16.12 -0.70
CA VAL A 109 1.40 15.05 -0.08
C VAL A 109 1.59 15.29 1.41
N ARG A 110 1.85 16.56 1.84
CA ARG A 110 1.96 16.89 3.26
C ARG A 110 0.64 16.64 4.00
N LYS A 111 -0.50 17.08 3.44
CA LYS A 111 -1.82 16.82 4.02
C LYS A 111 -2.10 15.32 4.14
N ALA A 112 -1.75 14.53 3.14
CA ALA A 112 -1.90 13.07 3.19
C ALA A 112 -1.07 12.48 4.33
N GLY A 113 0.21 12.86 4.45
CA GLY A 113 1.10 12.42 5.52
C GLY A 113 0.59 12.78 6.92
N GLU A 114 0.11 14.01 7.09
CA GLU A 114 -0.48 14.48 8.35
C GLU A 114 -1.74 13.70 8.72
N ALA A 115 -2.63 13.43 7.75
CA ALA A 115 -3.88 12.72 7.98
C ALA A 115 -3.68 11.27 8.44
N ILE A 116 -2.66 10.58 7.91
CA ILE A 116 -2.37 9.19 8.26
C ILE A 116 -1.37 9.04 9.43
N ALA A 117 -0.90 10.12 10.01
CA ALA A 117 0.19 10.11 11.02
C ALA A 117 -0.11 9.21 12.23
N ALA A 118 -1.37 9.05 12.63
CA ALA A 118 -1.78 8.23 13.76
C ALA A 118 -1.86 6.73 13.45
N ALA A 119 -1.79 6.31 12.17
CA ALA A 119 -1.86 4.92 11.78
C ALA A 119 -0.52 4.21 12.05
N PRO A 120 -0.53 2.99 12.65
CA PRO A 120 0.70 2.21 12.86
C PRO A 120 1.31 1.70 11.54
N ARG A 121 0.48 1.44 10.54
CA ARG A 121 0.86 1.11 9.17
C ARG A 121 0.24 2.13 8.24
N ARG A 122 1.06 2.83 7.48
CA ARG A 122 0.61 3.96 6.67
C ARG A 122 1.28 3.99 5.32
N ARG A 123 0.52 4.37 4.29
CA ARG A 123 0.98 4.53 2.91
C ARG A 123 0.52 5.86 2.36
N ILE A 124 1.35 6.50 1.57
CA ILE A 124 0.94 7.62 0.72
C ILE A 124 0.89 7.11 -0.72
N HIS A 125 -0.27 7.25 -1.35
CA HIS A 125 -0.46 7.00 -2.76
C HIS A 125 -0.43 8.33 -3.51
N THR A 126 0.63 8.58 -4.27
CA THR A 126 0.74 9.79 -5.09
C THR A 126 0.67 9.46 -6.56
N PHE A 127 0.11 10.37 -7.36
CA PHE A 127 -0.07 10.16 -8.78
C PHE A 127 0.10 11.46 -9.58
N ILE A 128 0.42 11.31 -10.86
CA ILE A 128 0.42 12.38 -11.85
C ILE A 128 0.06 11.81 -13.21
N ALA A 129 -0.66 12.60 -14.02
CA ALA A 129 -1.00 12.17 -15.38
C ALA A 129 0.25 12.13 -16.26
N THR A 130 0.35 11.06 -17.07
CA THR A 130 1.53 10.78 -17.91
C THR A 130 1.21 10.68 -19.40
N SER A 131 -0.07 10.67 -19.79
CA SER A 131 -0.42 10.70 -21.21
C SER A 131 -0.02 12.03 -21.86
N PRO A 132 0.38 12.04 -23.15
CA PRO A 132 0.70 13.26 -23.88
C PRO A 132 -0.42 14.31 -23.81
N LEU A 133 -1.67 13.85 -23.94
CA LEU A 133 -2.85 14.72 -23.88
C LEU A 133 -2.96 15.44 -22.54
N HIS A 134 -2.85 14.71 -21.43
CA HIS A 134 -2.98 15.29 -20.09
C HIS A 134 -1.77 16.15 -19.72
N MET A 135 -0.56 15.74 -20.11
CA MET A 135 0.64 16.56 -19.90
C MET A 135 0.51 17.92 -20.59
N GLU A 136 0.05 17.91 -21.85
CA GLU A 136 -0.10 19.15 -22.64
C GLU A 136 -1.30 19.98 -22.19
N LYS A 137 -2.51 19.38 -22.08
CA LYS A 137 -3.76 20.16 -21.93
C LYS A 137 -4.19 20.36 -20.47
N LYS A 138 -3.86 19.44 -19.57
CA LYS A 138 -4.27 19.49 -18.14
C LYS A 138 -3.15 20.07 -17.27
N LEU A 139 -1.92 19.60 -17.45
CA LEU A 139 -0.80 19.96 -16.61
C LEU A 139 0.00 21.16 -17.17
N ASN A 140 -0.01 21.37 -18.49
CA ASN A 140 0.85 22.32 -19.21
C ASN A 140 2.33 22.10 -18.87
N MET A 141 2.79 20.86 -18.91
CA MET A 141 4.14 20.43 -18.52
C MET A 141 4.78 19.56 -19.58
N THR A 142 6.11 19.66 -19.68
CA THR A 142 6.91 18.72 -20.46
C THR A 142 7.06 17.37 -19.70
N PRO A 143 7.40 16.26 -20.37
CA PRO A 143 7.68 14.98 -19.71
C PRO A 143 8.73 15.10 -18.60
N GLU A 144 9.79 15.87 -18.82
CA GLU A 144 10.87 16.09 -17.83
C GLU A 144 10.35 16.81 -16.58
N GLN A 145 9.45 17.77 -16.76
CA GLN A 145 8.80 18.49 -15.66
C GLN A 145 7.87 17.57 -14.87
N VAL A 146 7.15 16.67 -15.55
CA VAL A 146 6.29 15.66 -14.91
C VAL A 146 7.14 14.70 -14.07
N ILE A 147 8.25 14.19 -14.62
CA ILE A 147 9.19 13.34 -13.89
C ILE A 147 9.74 14.07 -12.65
N SER A 148 10.19 15.31 -12.82
CA SER A 148 10.75 16.12 -11.73
C SER A 148 9.72 16.32 -10.62
N ARG A 149 8.46 16.59 -10.95
CA ARG A 149 7.35 16.74 -9.99
C ARG A 149 7.03 15.44 -9.28
N ALA A 150 7.01 14.32 -9.99
CA ALA A 150 6.81 13.00 -9.40
C ALA A 150 7.92 12.68 -8.37
N VAL A 151 9.18 12.91 -8.72
CA VAL A 151 10.32 12.68 -7.83
C VAL A 151 10.25 13.58 -6.59
N GLU A 152 9.89 14.85 -6.75
CA GLU A 152 9.70 15.78 -5.63
C GLU A 152 8.60 15.29 -4.69
N ALA A 153 7.43 14.90 -5.22
CA ALA A 153 6.32 14.38 -4.44
C ALA A 153 6.71 13.13 -3.62
N ILE A 154 7.42 12.19 -4.24
CA ILE A 154 7.93 10.99 -3.58
C ILE A 154 8.93 11.36 -2.46
N ARG A 155 9.81 12.33 -2.69
CA ARG A 155 10.76 12.78 -1.64
C ARG A 155 10.04 13.35 -0.43
N ILE A 156 9.00 14.15 -0.65
CA ILE A 156 8.18 14.70 0.45
C ILE A 156 7.40 13.58 1.15
N ALA A 157 6.82 12.63 0.39
CA ALA A 157 6.11 11.50 0.98
C ALA A 157 7.02 10.67 1.91
N LYS A 158 8.30 10.53 1.58
CA LYS A 158 9.30 9.85 2.41
C LYS A 158 9.57 10.53 3.76
N GLU A 159 9.21 11.77 3.94
CA GLU A 159 9.29 12.43 5.25
C GLU A 159 8.25 11.85 6.24
N TYR A 160 7.22 11.16 5.75
CA TYR A 160 6.09 10.64 6.53
C TYR A 160 6.06 9.11 6.63
N THR A 161 6.47 8.41 5.57
CA THR A 161 6.47 6.94 5.50
C THR A 161 7.44 6.43 4.44
N ASP A 162 7.96 5.20 4.64
CA ASP A 162 8.74 4.50 3.62
C ASP A 162 7.86 3.72 2.62
N ASP A 163 6.59 3.48 2.97
CA ASP A 163 5.62 2.79 2.10
C ASP A 163 4.91 3.81 1.21
N ILE A 164 5.35 3.90 -0.04
CA ILE A 164 4.85 4.86 -1.02
C ILE A 164 4.42 4.11 -2.27
N GLU A 165 3.20 4.41 -2.72
CA GLU A 165 2.67 3.96 -4.00
C GLU A 165 2.67 5.13 -4.99
N PHE A 166 3.06 4.84 -6.22
CA PHE A 166 3.04 5.82 -7.30
C PHE A 166 2.26 5.27 -8.50
N SER A 167 1.32 6.07 -9.02
CA SER A 167 0.53 5.73 -10.19
C SER A 167 0.74 6.73 -11.33
N CYS A 168 0.90 6.19 -12.54
CA CYS A 168 0.86 6.95 -13.78
C CYS A 168 -0.61 7.06 -14.22
N GLU A 169 -1.26 8.21 -13.98
CA GLU A 169 -2.64 8.42 -14.41
C GLU A 169 -2.69 8.48 -15.95
N ASP A 170 -3.65 7.78 -16.53
CA ASP A 170 -3.90 7.78 -17.99
C ASP A 170 -2.63 7.43 -18.80
N ALA A 171 -1.95 6.33 -18.42
CA ALA A 171 -0.72 5.84 -19.06
C ALA A 171 -0.99 4.97 -20.29
#